data_8d763388c1bfa878486f19171b0e73a6
#
_entry.id   8d763388c1bfa878486f19171b0e73a6
#
_cell.length_a   1.000
_cell.length_b   1.000
_cell.length_c   1.000
_cell.angle_alpha   90.00
_cell.angle_beta   90.00
_cell.angle_gamma   90.00
#
_symmetry.space_group_name_H-M   'P 1'
#
loop_
_entity.id
_entity.type
_entity.pdbx_description
1 polymer ?
#
loop_
_entity_poly.entity_id
_entity_poly.type
_entity_poly.pdbx_seq_one_letter_code
_entity_poly.pdbx_strand_id
1 'polypeptide(L)'
;MISPVEIVERVVESILAQKLLPGERLGEQQLADIFGGSRTLVREALMRLHARGFVEVRARKGWYVVEPSLDNARDAFAARRAVESGLLHQAGRPLQSAIRKLREHVKAEQDAIRGTDAATRTFLLADFHVCLADCLGHRVLSEMLRDLTARTMLVSSLYQSTTDATQSCTEHEAIVDHVEKGDTAGAAKLMMAHINHVESSLSGAADVVPDLDARMRASLTPLAARSASA
;
A
#
# COMPACT_ATOMS: atom_id res chain seq x y z
N MET A 1 -10.40 14.98 -17.71
CA MET A 1 -9.76 13.93 -18.57
C MET A 1 -8.73 13.25 -17.71
N ILE A 2 -8.75 11.92 -17.61
CA ILE A 2 -7.81 11.19 -16.75
C ILE A 2 -6.37 11.38 -17.23
N SER A 3 -5.42 11.46 -16.31
CA SER A 3 -3.99 11.58 -16.59
C SER A 3 -3.26 10.24 -16.35
N PRO A 4 -2.08 10.02 -16.94
CA PRO A 4 -1.26 8.84 -16.64
C PRO A 4 -0.89 8.73 -15.15
N VAL A 5 -0.73 9.86 -14.46
CA VAL A 5 -0.44 9.90 -13.02
C VAL A 5 -1.60 9.33 -12.23
N GLU A 6 -2.83 9.77 -12.50
CA GLU A 6 -4.03 9.24 -11.83
C GLU A 6 -4.24 7.75 -12.07
N ILE A 7 -3.91 7.24 -13.28
CA ILE A 7 -3.96 5.81 -13.56
C ILE A 7 -2.93 5.06 -12.70
N VAL A 8 -1.70 5.57 -12.62
CA VAL A 8 -0.64 4.98 -11.77
C VAL A 8 -1.06 4.95 -10.31
N GLU A 9 -1.57 6.06 -9.77
CA GLU A 9 -2.02 6.14 -8.38
C GLU A 9 -3.16 5.16 -8.10
N ARG A 10 -4.13 5.05 -9.00
CA ARG A 10 -5.25 4.12 -8.87
C ARG A 10 -4.81 2.65 -8.88
N VAL A 11 -3.84 2.30 -9.73
CA VAL A 11 -3.27 0.95 -9.78
C VAL A 11 -2.52 0.64 -8.49
N VAL A 12 -1.68 1.55 -7.99
CA VAL A 12 -0.96 1.37 -6.72
C VAL A 12 -1.93 1.27 -5.53
N GLU A 13 -2.97 2.11 -5.49
CA GLU A 13 -4.04 2.02 -4.49
C GLU A 13 -4.74 0.65 -4.51
N SER A 14 -5.00 0.12 -5.70
CA SER A 14 -5.62 -1.20 -5.88
C SER A 14 -4.71 -2.34 -5.40
N ILE A 15 -3.39 -2.18 -5.54
CA ILE A 15 -2.38 -3.10 -4.98
C ILE A 15 -2.40 -3.01 -3.44
N LEU A 16 -2.36 -1.80 -2.88
CA LEU A 16 -2.42 -1.58 -1.42
C LEU A 16 -3.69 -2.17 -0.80
N ALA A 17 -4.81 -2.09 -1.51
CA ALA A 17 -6.09 -2.67 -1.11
C ALA A 17 -6.22 -4.18 -1.39
N GLN A 18 -5.18 -4.83 -1.92
CA GLN A 18 -5.20 -6.23 -2.39
C GLN A 18 -6.34 -6.55 -3.37
N LYS A 19 -6.80 -5.56 -4.11
CA LYS A 19 -7.79 -5.72 -5.19
C LYS A 19 -7.15 -6.20 -6.49
N LEU A 20 -5.91 -5.77 -6.76
CA LEU A 20 -5.06 -6.21 -7.86
C LEU A 20 -4.03 -7.19 -7.32
N LEU A 21 -4.02 -8.41 -7.86
CA LEU A 21 -3.19 -9.50 -7.37
C LEU A 21 -1.96 -9.73 -8.27
N PRO A 22 -0.87 -10.30 -7.71
CA PRO A 22 0.28 -10.74 -8.50
C PRO A 22 -0.13 -11.65 -9.67
N GLY A 23 0.52 -11.46 -10.82
CA GLY A 23 0.26 -12.24 -12.02
C GLY A 23 -0.99 -11.84 -12.81
N GLU A 24 -1.80 -10.90 -12.34
CA GLU A 24 -2.95 -10.42 -13.09
C GLU A 24 -2.54 -9.67 -14.34
N ARG A 25 -3.25 -9.95 -15.46
CA ARG A 25 -3.01 -9.29 -16.74
C ARG A 25 -3.66 -7.91 -16.78
N LEU A 26 -2.91 -6.91 -17.21
CA LEU A 26 -3.36 -5.53 -17.38
C LEU A 26 -3.54 -5.22 -18.87
N GLY A 27 -4.76 -5.40 -19.40
CA GLY A 27 -5.07 -5.15 -20.81
C GLY A 27 -5.15 -3.66 -21.12
N GLU A 28 -4.35 -3.15 -22.09
CA GLU A 28 -4.36 -1.72 -22.45
C GLU A 28 -5.75 -1.21 -22.86
N GLN A 29 -6.49 -1.99 -23.66
CA GLN A 29 -7.83 -1.60 -24.09
C GLN A 29 -8.82 -1.62 -22.91
N GLN A 30 -8.78 -2.68 -22.12
CA GLN A 30 -9.64 -2.83 -20.94
C GLN A 30 -9.43 -1.68 -19.93
N LEU A 31 -8.16 -1.33 -19.66
CA LEU A 31 -7.86 -0.19 -18.79
C LEU A 31 -8.30 1.14 -19.41
N ALA A 32 -8.14 1.31 -20.74
CA ALA A 32 -8.62 2.50 -21.45
C ALA A 32 -10.15 2.66 -21.30
N ASP A 33 -10.90 1.57 -21.41
CA ASP A 33 -12.36 1.55 -21.23
C ASP A 33 -12.77 1.85 -19.78
N ILE A 34 -12.05 1.27 -18.79
CA ILE A 34 -12.32 1.49 -17.36
C ILE A 34 -12.05 2.94 -16.94
N PHE A 35 -10.95 3.51 -17.43
CA PHE A 35 -10.53 4.87 -17.06
C PHE A 35 -11.13 5.96 -17.94
N GLY A 36 -11.85 5.61 -19.01
CA GLY A 36 -12.38 6.58 -19.97
C GLY A 36 -11.26 7.33 -20.71
N GLY A 37 -10.11 6.69 -20.95
CA GLY A 37 -8.92 7.27 -21.53
C GLY A 37 -8.51 6.61 -22.85
N SER A 38 -7.40 7.07 -23.44
CA SER A 38 -6.81 6.46 -24.62
C SER A 38 -5.83 5.34 -24.26
N ARG A 39 -5.65 4.37 -25.17
CA ARG A 39 -4.60 3.34 -25.02
C ARG A 39 -3.20 3.91 -24.86
N THR A 40 -2.93 5.07 -25.48
CA THR A 40 -1.65 5.76 -25.34
C THR A 40 -1.40 6.23 -23.91
N LEU A 41 -2.40 6.84 -23.28
CA LEU A 41 -2.33 7.26 -21.86
C LEU A 41 -2.13 6.06 -20.92
N VAL A 42 -2.87 4.98 -21.17
CA VAL A 42 -2.74 3.74 -20.40
C VAL A 42 -1.33 3.15 -20.56
N ARG A 43 -0.82 3.08 -21.77
CA ARG A 43 0.54 2.57 -22.03
C ARG A 43 1.60 3.40 -21.32
N GLU A 44 1.47 4.73 -21.32
CA GLU A 44 2.37 5.62 -20.56
C GLU A 44 2.31 5.32 -19.06
N ALA A 45 1.11 5.15 -18.49
CA ALA A 45 0.96 4.77 -17.09
C ALA A 45 1.59 3.41 -16.78
N LEU A 46 1.36 2.40 -17.65
CA LEU A 46 1.95 1.07 -17.49
C LEU A 46 3.49 1.09 -17.60
N MET A 47 4.05 1.93 -18.47
CA MET A 47 5.51 2.13 -18.54
C MET A 47 6.07 2.75 -17.25
N ARG A 48 5.35 3.72 -16.64
CA ARG A 48 5.72 4.30 -15.34
C ARG A 48 5.65 3.26 -14.22
N LEU A 49 4.60 2.44 -14.18
CA LEU A 49 4.46 1.33 -13.24
C LEU A 49 5.55 0.27 -13.41
N HIS A 50 5.94 0.00 -14.66
CA HIS A 50 7.06 -0.90 -14.98
C HIS A 50 8.39 -0.37 -14.46
N ALA A 51 8.67 0.91 -14.66
CA ALA A 51 9.87 1.56 -14.11
C ALA A 51 9.93 1.53 -12.58
N ARG A 52 8.77 1.53 -11.91
CA ARG A 52 8.64 1.36 -10.45
C ARG A 52 8.60 -0.10 -10.00
N GLY A 53 8.61 -1.06 -10.93
CA GLY A 53 8.62 -2.51 -10.66
C GLY A 53 7.30 -3.09 -10.15
N PHE A 54 6.15 -2.47 -10.47
CA PHE A 54 4.82 -2.99 -10.15
C PHE A 54 4.24 -3.85 -11.26
N VAL A 55 4.64 -3.59 -12.48
CA VAL A 55 4.21 -4.38 -13.65
C VAL A 55 5.41 -4.83 -14.48
N GLU A 56 5.23 -5.93 -15.16
CA GLU A 56 6.21 -6.50 -16.08
C GLU A 56 5.60 -6.72 -17.46
N VAL A 57 6.46 -6.72 -18.49
CA VAL A 57 6.07 -7.09 -19.84
C VAL A 57 6.41 -8.56 -20.06
N ARG A 58 5.41 -9.41 -20.27
CA ARG A 58 5.63 -10.80 -20.69
C ARG A 58 5.62 -10.87 -22.21
N ALA A 59 6.68 -11.43 -22.81
CA ALA A 59 6.86 -11.47 -24.26
C ALA A 59 5.61 -12.00 -24.98
N ARG A 60 5.09 -11.24 -25.94
CA ARG A 60 3.88 -11.53 -26.74
C ARG A 60 2.56 -11.67 -25.92
N LYS A 61 2.60 -11.46 -24.59
CA LYS A 61 1.44 -11.64 -23.70
C LYS A 61 0.92 -10.30 -23.13
N GLY A 62 1.76 -9.24 -23.15
CA GLY A 62 1.39 -7.90 -22.67
C GLY A 62 1.85 -7.61 -21.24
N TRP A 63 1.12 -6.77 -20.54
CA TRP A 63 1.44 -6.27 -19.20
C TRP A 63 0.82 -7.15 -18.12
N TYR A 64 1.56 -7.39 -17.05
CA TYR A 64 1.15 -8.18 -15.90
C TYR A 64 1.60 -7.53 -14.59
N VAL A 65 0.84 -7.68 -13.53
CA VAL A 65 1.29 -7.35 -12.17
C VAL A 65 2.44 -8.28 -11.80
N VAL A 66 3.51 -7.74 -11.23
CA VAL A 66 4.69 -8.51 -10.83
C VAL A 66 4.34 -9.58 -9.80
N GLU A 67 4.92 -10.75 -9.93
CA GLU A 67 4.88 -11.84 -8.94
C GLU A 67 6.21 -11.85 -8.16
N PRO A 68 6.26 -11.23 -6.94
CA PRO A 68 7.49 -11.16 -6.19
C PRO A 68 7.91 -12.51 -5.64
N SER A 69 9.23 -12.80 -5.65
CA SER A 69 9.81 -13.95 -4.97
C SER A 69 9.91 -13.71 -3.45
N LEU A 70 10.17 -14.77 -2.68
CA LEU A 70 10.46 -14.64 -1.24
C LEU A 70 11.70 -13.78 -0.96
N ASP A 71 12.71 -13.79 -1.84
CA ASP A 71 13.87 -12.92 -1.69
C ASP A 71 13.51 -11.45 -1.96
N ASN A 72 12.68 -11.17 -2.97
CA ASN A 72 12.13 -9.83 -3.19
C ASN A 72 11.30 -9.36 -1.98
N ALA A 73 10.60 -10.28 -1.31
CA ALA A 73 9.87 -10.00 -0.09
C ALA A 73 10.81 -9.52 1.03
N ARG A 74 11.84 -10.32 1.34
CA ARG A 74 12.83 -10.00 2.37
C ARG A 74 13.49 -8.65 2.13
N ASP A 75 13.88 -8.38 0.89
CA ASP A 75 14.47 -7.10 0.49
C ASP A 75 13.50 -5.93 0.70
N ALA A 76 12.22 -6.08 0.34
CA ALA A 76 11.22 -5.03 0.54
C ALA A 76 10.97 -4.75 2.03
N PHE A 77 10.85 -5.77 2.88
CA PHE A 77 10.71 -5.60 4.32
C PHE A 77 11.97 -5.01 4.96
N ALA A 78 13.17 -5.42 4.52
CA ALA A 78 14.43 -4.83 4.98
C ALA A 78 14.51 -3.34 4.63
N ALA A 79 14.13 -2.96 3.40
CA ALA A 79 14.08 -1.56 2.98
C ALA A 79 13.06 -0.76 3.80
N ARG A 80 11.88 -1.29 4.09
CA ARG A 80 10.89 -0.65 4.97
C ARG A 80 11.46 -0.39 6.36
N ARG A 81 12.08 -1.39 6.98
CA ARG A 81 12.72 -1.22 8.30
C ARG A 81 13.72 -0.08 8.30
N ALA A 82 14.59 -0.02 7.29
CA ALA A 82 15.61 1.03 7.19
C ALA A 82 14.97 2.42 7.02
N VAL A 83 14.00 2.56 6.13
CA VAL A 83 13.36 3.85 5.82
C VAL A 83 12.48 4.32 6.98
N GLU A 84 11.63 3.44 7.53
CA GLU A 84 10.67 3.81 8.58
C GLU A 84 11.34 4.05 9.93
N SER A 85 12.37 3.29 10.27
CA SER A 85 13.19 3.58 11.45
C SER A 85 13.95 4.91 11.29
N GLY A 86 14.57 5.14 10.12
CA GLY A 86 15.27 6.39 9.82
C GLY A 86 14.34 7.60 9.84
N LEU A 87 13.14 7.48 9.29
CA LEU A 87 12.09 8.50 9.33
C LEU A 87 11.79 8.93 10.78
N LEU A 88 11.52 7.97 11.66
CA LEU A 88 11.16 8.22 13.05
C LEU A 88 12.34 8.80 13.86
N HIS A 89 13.57 8.32 13.64
CA HIS A 89 14.76 8.87 14.32
C HIS A 89 15.08 10.31 13.90
N GLN A 90 14.74 10.71 12.68
CA GLN A 90 14.96 12.06 12.18
C GLN A 90 13.76 13.00 12.43
N ALA A 91 12.64 12.44 12.87
CA ALA A 91 11.43 13.22 13.12
C ALA A 91 11.67 14.23 14.25
N GLY A 92 11.40 15.51 13.97
CA GLY A 92 11.21 16.51 14.99
C GLY A 92 9.88 16.33 15.72
N ARG A 93 9.60 17.24 16.67
CA ARG A 93 8.28 17.23 17.34
C ARG A 93 7.19 17.59 16.32
N PRO A 94 6.21 16.69 16.08
CA PRO A 94 5.19 16.93 15.08
C PRO A 94 4.24 18.05 15.51
N LEU A 95 3.65 18.73 14.53
CA LEU A 95 2.59 19.71 14.76
C LEU A 95 1.32 19.02 15.28
N GLN A 96 0.53 19.74 16.09
CA GLN A 96 -0.75 19.22 16.60
C GLN A 96 -1.73 18.83 15.48
N SER A 97 -1.67 19.51 14.33
CA SER A 97 -2.45 19.14 13.15
C SER A 97 -2.04 17.78 12.55
N ALA A 98 -0.73 17.48 12.58
CA ALA A 98 -0.21 16.19 12.12
C ALA A 98 -0.64 15.04 13.04
N ILE A 99 -0.55 15.25 14.37
CA ILE A 99 -1.04 14.28 15.36
C ILE A 99 -2.54 14.02 15.18
N ARG A 100 -3.33 15.07 15.00
CA ARG A 100 -4.77 14.93 14.77
C ARG A 100 -5.06 14.09 13.52
N LYS A 101 -4.36 14.35 12.40
CA LYS A 101 -4.49 13.57 11.17
C LYS A 101 -4.14 12.10 11.39
N LEU A 102 -3.08 11.80 12.15
CA LEU A 102 -2.71 10.41 12.49
C LEU A 102 -3.77 9.73 13.35
N ARG A 103 -4.34 10.43 14.33
CA ARG A 103 -5.44 9.90 15.16
C ARG A 103 -6.71 9.64 14.34
N GLU A 104 -7.02 10.54 13.41
CA GLU A 104 -8.15 10.36 12.48
C GLU A 104 -7.92 9.13 11.58
N HIS A 105 -6.68 8.93 11.12
CA HIS A 105 -6.33 7.74 10.32
C HIS A 105 -6.49 6.44 11.12
N VAL A 106 -5.93 6.36 12.35
CA VAL A 106 -6.09 5.18 13.23
C VAL A 106 -7.56 4.93 13.56
N LYS A 107 -8.35 5.99 13.79
CA LYS A 107 -9.78 5.84 13.98
C LYS A 107 -10.47 5.26 12.74
N ALA A 108 -10.09 5.69 11.55
CA ALA A 108 -10.62 5.13 10.30
C ALA A 108 -10.26 3.65 10.15
N GLU A 109 -9.05 3.22 10.55
CA GLU A 109 -8.68 1.80 10.60
C GLU A 109 -9.59 1.01 11.56
N GLN A 110 -9.82 1.51 12.79
CA GLN A 110 -10.70 0.88 13.77
C GLN A 110 -12.13 0.75 13.25
N ASP A 111 -12.63 1.78 12.55
CA ASP A 111 -13.98 1.76 11.95
C ASP A 111 -14.04 0.75 10.80
N ALA A 112 -13.01 0.66 9.95
CA ALA A 112 -12.92 -0.30 8.85
C ALA A 112 -12.78 -1.75 9.34
N ILE A 113 -12.12 -1.99 10.48
CA ILE A 113 -12.02 -3.32 11.12
C ILE A 113 -13.39 -3.80 11.59
N ARG A 114 -14.25 -2.90 12.10
CA ARG A 114 -15.63 -3.21 12.49
C ARG A 114 -16.57 -3.37 11.30
N GLY A 115 -16.17 -2.83 10.13
CA GLY A 115 -16.94 -2.89 8.89
C GLY A 115 -16.75 -4.19 8.12
N THR A 116 -17.45 -4.30 6.98
CA THR A 116 -17.41 -5.48 6.10
C THR A 116 -16.52 -5.31 4.87
N ASP A 117 -16.06 -4.08 4.58
CA ASP A 117 -15.19 -3.80 3.43
C ASP A 117 -13.72 -4.15 3.72
N ALA A 118 -13.34 -5.37 3.36
CA ALA A 118 -11.98 -5.86 3.52
C ALA A 118 -10.96 -5.04 2.73
N ALA A 119 -11.31 -4.52 1.56
CA ALA A 119 -10.39 -3.76 0.72
C ALA A 119 -10.07 -2.39 1.35
N THR A 120 -11.07 -1.67 1.85
CA THR A 120 -10.85 -0.41 2.58
C THR A 120 -10.04 -0.64 3.85
N ARG A 121 -10.32 -1.71 4.62
CA ARG A 121 -9.54 -2.07 5.80
C ARG A 121 -8.08 -2.33 5.45
N THR A 122 -7.82 -3.16 4.45
CA THR A 122 -6.45 -3.50 4.02
C THR A 122 -5.71 -2.27 3.52
N PHE A 123 -6.37 -1.41 2.74
CA PHE A 123 -5.80 -0.16 2.27
C PHE A 123 -5.40 0.75 3.43
N LEU A 124 -6.27 1.00 4.39
CA LEU A 124 -6.00 1.90 5.52
C LEU A 124 -4.83 1.42 6.36
N LEU A 125 -4.78 0.13 6.70
CA LEU A 125 -3.65 -0.45 7.43
C LEU A 125 -2.32 -0.30 6.67
N ALA A 126 -2.34 -0.47 5.37
CA ALA A 126 -1.15 -0.28 4.53
C ALA A 126 -0.77 1.21 4.38
N ASP A 127 -1.75 2.11 4.24
CA ASP A 127 -1.55 3.55 4.03
C ASP A 127 -1.09 4.28 5.31
N PHE A 128 -1.23 3.68 6.50
CA PHE A 128 -0.73 4.23 7.76
C PHE A 128 0.73 4.69 7.67
N HIS A 129 1.60 3.87 7.10
CA HIS A 129 3.03 4.15 6.97
C HIS A 129 3.31 5.37 6.09
N VAL A 130 2.52 5.53 5.03
CA VAL A 130 2.59 6.69 4.13
C VAL A 130 2.04 7.93 4.82
N CYS A 131 0.89 7.80 5.50
CA CYS A 131 0.28 8.87 6.27
C CYS A 131 1.22 9.37 7.38
N LEU A 132 1.91 8.46 8.07
CA LEU A 132 2.91 8.81 9.09
C LEU A 132 4.05 9.64 8.50
N ALA A 133 4.62 9.22 7.37
CA ALA A 133 5.68 9.95 6.70
C ALA A 133 5.25 11.33 6.22
N ASP A 134 4.05 11.44 5.67
CA ASP A 134 3.44 12.73 5.27
C ASP A 134 3.25 13.66 6.48
N CYS A 135 2.73 13.14 7.58
CA CYS A 135 2.50 13.88 8.82
C CYS A 135 3.80 14.35 9.49
N LEU A 136 4.89 13.63 9.31
CA LEU A 136 6.22 14.02 9.78
C LEU A 136 6.95 14.95 8.79
N GLY A 137 6.33 15.31 7.66
CA GLY A 137 6.83 16.29 6.70
C GLY A 137 7.91 15.77 5.75
N HIS A 138 8.04 14.46 5.60
CA HIS A 138 9.07 13.81 4.77
C HIS A 138 8.52 13.33 3.42
N ARG A 139 8.17 14.27 2.54
CA ARG A 139 7.53 13.98 1.24
C ARG A 139 8.26 12.91 0.41
N VAL A 140 9.59 12.99 0.29
CA VAL A 140 10.37 12.01 -0.49
C VAL A 140 10.26 10.62 0.13
N LEU A 141 10.35 10.51 1.47
CA LEU A 141 10.21 9.23 2.15
C LEU A 141 8.78 8.69 2.06
N SER A 142 7.78 9.54 2.08
CA SER A 142 6.38 9.18 1.86
C SER A 142 6.16 8.54 0.49
N GLU A 143 6.71 9.15 -0.57
CA GLU A 143 6.67 8.58 -1.93
C GLU A 143 7.38 7.22 -2.01
N MET A 144 8.55 7.08 -1.39
CA MET A 144 9.29 5.81 -1.30
C MET A 144 8.51 4.75 -0.51
N LEU A 145 7.92 5.13 0.62
CA LEU A 145 7.15 4.21 1.47
C LEU A 145 5.88 3.73 0.78
N ARG A 146 5.22 4.55 -0.03
CA ARG A 146 4.10 4.12 -0.85
C ARG A 146 4.48 2.95 -1.76
N ASP A 147 5.64 3.03 -2.41
CA ASP A 147 6.13 1.96 -3.27
C ASP A 147 6.56 0.71 -2.49
N LEU A 148 7.30 0.89 -1.39
CA LEU A 148 7.75 -0.22 -0.55
C LEU A 148 6.57 -0.95 0.10
N THR A 149 5.58 -0.21 0.61
CA THR A 149 4.37 -0.80 1.19
C THR A 149 3.56 -1.55 0.14
N ALA A 150 3.38 -0.97 -1.06
CA ALA A 150 2.68 -1.68 -2.14
C ALA A 150 3.40 -2.98 -2.56
N ARG A 151 4.75 -3.01 -2.56
CA ARG A 151 5.51 -4.24 -2.81
C ARG A 151 5.28 -5.29 -1.72
N THR A 152 5.31 -4.91 -0.44
CA THR A 152 5.02 -5.85 0.64
C THR A 152 3.57 -6.34 0.63
N MET A 153 2.61 -5.51 0.15
CA MET A 153 1.22 -5.95 -0.04
C MET A 153 1.07 -6.98 -1.17
N LEU A 154 1.82 -6.84 -2.29
CA LEU A 154 1.88 -7.88 -3.32
C LEU A 154 2.42 -9.20 -2.77
N VAL A 155 3.47 -9.14 -1.94
CA VAL A 155 4.00 -10.32 -1.25
C VAL A 155 2.93 -10.92 -0.32
N SER A 156 2.31 -10.11 0.52
CA SER A 156 1.29 -10.58 1.47
C SER A 156 0.11 -11.27 0.77
N SER A 157 -0.30 -10.78 -0.41
CA SER A 157 -1.37 -11.42 -1.19
C SER A 157 -0.93 -12.73 -1.84
N LEU A 158 0.37 -12.92 -2.13
CA LEU A 158 0.89 -14.14 -2.74
C LEU A 158 1.19 -15.24 -1.70
N TYR A 159 1.61 -14.86 -0.49
CA TYR A 159 2.08 -15.79 0.55
C TYR A 159 1.14 -15.91 1.75
N GLN A 160 -0.17 -15.73 1.55
CA GLN A 160 -1.20 -15.94 2.59
C GLN A 160 -0.84 -15.33 3.94
N SER A 161 -0.74 -14.01 4.01
CA SER A 161 -0.52 -13.34 5.29
C SER A 161 -1.66 -13.62 6.27
N THR A 162 -1.31 -14.11 7.46
CA THR A 162 -2.24 -14.29 8.58
C THR A 162 -2.26 -13.09 9.53
N THR A 163 -1.75 -11.95 9.08
CA THR A 163 -1.67 -10.73 9.90
C THR A 163 -3.04 -10.35 10.45
N ASP A 164 -3.14 -10.23 11.75
CA ASP A 164 -4.34 -9.77 12.43
C ASP A 164 -4.48 -8.25 12.26
N ALA A 165 -5.54 -7.83 11.59
CA ALA A 165 -5.85 -6.42 11.36
C ALA A 165 -6.03 -5.65 12.69
N THR A 166 -6.62 -6.27 13.72
CA THR A 166 -6.82 -5.67 15.03
C THR A 166 -5.48 -5.44 15.72
N GLN A 167 -4.58 -6.42 15.66
CA GLN A 167 -3.24 -6.29 16.22
C GLN A 167 -2.46 -5.19 15.50
N SER A 168 -2.45 -5.16 14.17
CA SER A 168 -1.77 -4.10 13.39
C SER A 168 -2.28 -2.70 13.76
N CYS A 169 -3.59 -2.52 13.86
CA CYS A 169 -4.18 -1.24 14.26
C CYS A 169 -3.78 -0.84 15.70
N THR A 170 -3.72 -1.78 16.64
CA THR A 170 -3.27 -1.54 18.03
C THR A 170 -1.79 -1.13 18.04
N GLU A 171 -0.96 -1.75 17.21
CA GLU A 171 0.45 -1.40 17.06
C GLU A 171 0.61 0.01 16.46
N HIS A 172 -0.21 0.38 15.46
CA HIS A 172 -0.25 1.73 14.88
C HIS A 172 -0.63 2.78 15.93
N GLU A 173 -1.66 2.52 16.74
CA GLU A 173 -2.08 3.43 17.82
C GLU A 173 -0.94 3.66 18.81
N ALA A 174 -0.25 2.60 19.24
CA ALA A 174 0.90 2.70 20.14
C ALA A 174 2.07 3.50 19.52
N ILE A 175 2.34 3.35 18.22
CA ILE A 175 3.34 4.16 17.51
C ILE A 175 2.94 5.64 17.55
N VAL A 176 1.67 5.98 17.27
CA VAL A 176 1.17 7.37 17.32
C VAL A 176 1.29 7.93 18.73
N ASP A 177 1.04 7.15 19.78
CA ASP A 177 1.21 7.56 21.18
C ASP A 177 2.65 8.00 21.51
N HIS A 178 3.64 7.26 21.00
CA HIS A 178 5.05 7.61 21.18
C HIS A 178 5.43 8.85 20.36
N VAL A 179 4.96 8.95 19.12
CA VAL A 179 5.16 10.11 18.24
C VAL A 179 4.59 11.39 18.88
N GLU A 180 3.38 11.34 19.44
CA GLU A 180 2.73 12.47 20.11
C GLU A 180 3.51 12.94 21.34
N LYS A 181 4.07 12.01 22.13
CA LYS A 181 4.92 12.29 23.30
C LYS A 181 6.32 12.80 22.90
N GLY A 182 6.69 12.74 21.60
CA GLY A 182 8.04 13.06 21.11
C GLY A 182 9.06 11.96 21.41
N ASP A 183 8.62 10.78 21.80
CA ASP A 183 9.48 9.60 22.00
C ASP A 183 9.73 8.88 20.67
N THR A 184 10.60 9.46 19.86
CA THR A 184 10.94 8.95 18.53
C THR A 184 11.67 7.61 18.59
N ALA A 185 12.46 7.37 19.63
CA ALA A 185 13.15 6.08 19.82
C ALA A 185 12.17 4.95 20.15
N GLY A 186 11.21 5.19 21.03
CA GLY A 186 10.12 4.26 21.34
C GLY A 186 9.26 3.96 20.11
N ALA A 187 8.88 5.00 19.37
CA ALA A 187 8.13 4.87 18.12
C ALA A 187 8.89 4.01 17.09
N ALA A 188 10.19 4.26 16.89
CA ALA A 188 11.02 3.48 15.96
C ALA A 188 11.13 2.01 16.38
N LYS A 189 11.28 1.73 17.67
CA LYS A 189 11.31 0.36 18.21
C LYS A 189 10.00 -0.39 17.94
N LEU A 190 8.86 0.27 18.17
CA LEU A 190 7.54 -0.32 17.91
C LEU A 190 7.32 -0.54 16.41
N MET A 191 7.70 0.41 15.57
CA MET A 191 7.63 0.26 14.11
C MET A 191 8.44 -0.93 13.61
N MET A 192 9.65 -1.13 14.13
CA MET A 192 10.48 -2.28 13.79
C MET A 192 9.82 -3.60 14.21
N ALA A 193 9.22 -3.66 15.40
CA ALA A 193 8.50 -4.83 15.88
C ALA A 193 7.27 -5.12 15.01
N HIS A 194 6.51 -4.07 14.65
CA HIS A 194 5.36 -4.17 13.76
C HIS A 194 5.73 -4.74 12.38
N ILE A 195 6.75 -4.20 11.72
CA ILE A 195 7.20 -4.68 10.41
C ILE A 195 7.66 -6.13 10.47
N ASN A 196 8.40 -6.52 11.52
CA ASN A 196 8.84 -7.91 11.73
C ASN A 196 7.65 -8.84 11.97
N HIS A 197 6.63 -8.39 12.71
CA HIS A 197 5.41 -9.15 12.92
C HIS A 197 4.67 -9.41 11.58
N VAL A 198 4.50 -8.38 10.75
CA VAL A 198 3.89 -8.52 9.42
C VAL A 198 4.69 -9.48 8.54
N GLU A 199 6.03 -9.36 8.49
CA GLU A 199 6.89 -10.26 7.72
C GLU A 199 6.77 -11.71 8.21
N SER A 200 6.76 -11.93 9.52
CA SER A 200 6.69 -13.27 10.11
C SER A 200 5.33 -13.96 9.91
N SER A 201 4.28 -13.20 9.58
CA SER A 201 2.95 -13.73 9.29
C SER A 201 2.84 -14.35 7.89
N LEU A 202 3.86 -14.20 7.03
CA LEU A 202 3.86 -14.78 5.69
C LEU A 202 4.06 -16.30 5.76
N SER A 203 3.16 -17.05 5.16
CA SER A 203 3.20 -18.53 5.11
C SER A 203 2.73 -19.04 3.76
N GLY A 204 3.43 -20.01 3.17
CA GLY A 204 3.04 -20.69 1.94
C GLY A 204 2.56 -19.81 0.78
N ALA A 205 2.47 -20.35 -0.43
CA ALA A 205 1.87 -19.62 -1.54
C ALA A 205 0.33 -19.67 -1.47
N ALA A 206 -0.34 -18.56 -1.75
CA ALA A 206 -1.79 -18.51 -1.85
C ALA A 206 -2.28 -19.18 -3.15
N ASP A 207 -3.34 -19.98 -3.07
CA ASP A 207 -4.04 -20.49 -4.26
C ASP A 207 -4.83 -19.34 -4.90
N VAL A 208 -4.37 -18.87 -6.06
CA VAL A 208 -5.02 -17.78 -6.80
C VAL A 208 -6.20 -18.33 -7.59
N VAL A 209 -7.42 -17.91 -7.25
CA VAL A 209 -8.65 -18.27 -7.99
C VAL A 209 -8.97 -17.16 -9.00
N PRO A 210 -9.09 -17.45 -10.30
CA PRO A 210 -9.33 -16.43 -11.31
C PRO A 210 -10.80 -16.26 -11.70
N ASP A 211 -11.31 -15.03 -11.59
CA ASP A 211 -12.33 -14.46 -12.47
C ASP A 211 -11.89 -13.02 -12.82
N LEU A 212 -11.32 -12.89 -14.03
CA LEU A 212 -10.46 -11.74 -14.38
C LEU A 212 -11.19 -10.45 -14.75
N ASP A 213 -12.32 -10.49 -15.46
CA ASP A 213 -12.90 -9.26 -16.02
C ASP A 213 -13.79 -8.48 -15.04
N ALA A 214 -14.65 -9.16 -14.30
CA ALA A 214 -15.48 -8.53 -13.27
C ALA A 214 -14.62 -8.01 -12.10
N ARG A 215 -13.56 -8.75 -11.74
CA ARG A 215 -12.61 -8.37 -10.69
C ARG A 215 -11.82 -7.13 -11.05
N MET A 216 -11.33 -6.98 -12.29
CA MET A 216 -10.53 -5.82 -12.68
C MET A 216 -11.35 -4.51 -12.60
N ARG A 217 -12.62 -4.52 -13.04
CA ARG A 217 -13.49 -3.33 -12.90
C ARG A 217 -13.70 -2.97 -11.44
N ALA A 218 -14.01 -3.96 -10.59
CA ALA A 218 -14.16 -3.76 -9.15
C ALA A 218 -12.85 -3.34 -8.48
N SER A 219 -11.71 -3.91 -8.93
CA SER A 219 -10.38 -3.62 -8.39
C SER A 219 -9.96 -2.17 -8.59
N LEU A 220 -10.33 -1.56 -9.73
CA LEU A 220 -9.94 -0.19 -10.09
C LEU A 220 -11.01 0.87 -9.73
N THR A 221 -12.09 0.45 -9.06
CA THR A 221 -13.06 1.40 -8.48
C THR A 221 -12.45 2.11 -7.27
N PRO A 222 -12.59 3.45 -7.14
CA PRO A 222 -12.06 4.20 -6.00
C PRO A 222 -12.54 3.63 -4.67
N LEU A 223 -11.68 3.71 -3.65
CA LEU A 223 -12.06 3.38 -2.28
C LEU A 223 -12.90 4.50 -1.67
N ALA A 224 -13.93 4.14 -0.90
CA ALA A 224 -14.83 5.10 -0.25
C ALA A 224 -14.10 6.07 0.69
N ALA A 225 -12.99 5.64 1.30
CA ALA A 225 -12.21 6.45 2.23
C ALA A 225 -11.53 7.69 1.60
N ARG A 226 -11.30 7.71 0.26
CA ARG A 226 -10.71 8.87 -0.44
C ARG A 226 -11.73 9.86 -0.99
N SER A 227 -12.98 9.48 -1.17
CA SER A 227 -14.02 10.39 -1.67
C SER A 227 -14.45 11.47 -0.65
N ALA A 228 -14.00 11.37 0.61
CA ALA A 228 -14.28 12.33 1.67
C ALA A 228 -13.19 13.42 1.86
N SER A 229 -12.10 13.39 1.07
CA SER A 229 -10.94 14.28 1.23
C SER A 229 -10.65 15.18 0.01
N ALA A 230 -11.59 15.31 -0.94
CA ALA A 230 -11.48 16.17 -2.12
C ALA A 230 -12.29 17.46 -1.95
#